data_4435a8039c4270f5bb106e4b53899677
#
_entry.id   4435a8039c4270f5bb106e4b53899677
#
_cell.length_a   1.000
_cell.length_b   1.000
_cell.length_c   1.000
_cell.angle_alpha   90.00
_cell.angle_beta   90.00
_cell.angle_gamma   90.00
#
_symmetry.space_group_name_H-M   'P 1'
#
loop_
_entity.id
_entity.type
_entity.pdbx_description
1 polymer ?
#
loop_
_entity_poly.entity_id
_entity_poly.type
_entity_poly.pdbx_seq_one_letter_code
_entity_poly.pdbx_strand_id
1 'polypeptide(L)'
;GSPVKRLTAAVLALLLMLSLCGCGTADAPAKTDGQTASISWDELVFDRTMPLRYAQQFTVEYAGESYKRITINNDRVYLLVAEGAAVPDGAPSGVTVLHQPLDQIYLVAAAAMDYFDKLNAIDCITLSGKKQSDWYIQRAKDAMDSGALVYAGKYSEPDYELILSQGCDLAVENTMIYHSPAVLEQLERLGIPVLVETSSYETQPLGRMEWIKLYAALLDKEDEAEALFNEKMDSVADVLEQQPTGKTVAFFYITSSGAVNVRKSTDYVAKCVTIAGGDYVSFDESAEDNAQSTINIQMESFYHGAVDADVLIYNSIIDGELHTLDELVTLDPLMADFKAVKSGNVWCLTKNFYQESLELSDLILDVNHALNDAPDTAFHFLTRMK
;
A
#
# COMPACT_ATOMS: atom_id res chain seq x y z
N GLY A 1 46.63 -58.96 -48.23
CA GLY A 1 45.56 -58.05 -47.67
C GLY A 1 45.88 -57.70 -46.24
N SER A 2 45.91 -56.40 -45.93
CA SER A 2 46.36 -55.91 -44.64
C SER A 2 45.34 -56.28 -43.53
N PRO A 3 45.79 -56.55 -42.33
CA PRO A 3 44.94 -56.99 -41.16
C PRO A 3 43.84 -55.97 -40.78
N VAL A 4 43.96 -54.70 -41.18
CA VAL A 4 43.02 -53.67 -40.93
C VAL A 4 41.68 -53.85 -41.69
N LYS A 5 41.73 -54.43 -42.91
CA LYS A 5 40.50 -54.69 -43.72
C LYS A 5 39.69 -55.88 -43.16
N ARG A 6 40.27 -56.75 -42.37
CA ARG A 6 39.58 -57.90 -41.78
C ARG A 6 38.91 -57.47 -40.43
N LEU A 7 39.49 -56.49 -39.76
CA LEU A 7 38.96 -55.99 -38.51
C LEU A 7 37.73 -55.10 -38.74
N THR A 8 37.74 -54.30 -39.81
CA THR A 8 36.60 -53.44 -40.20
C THR A 8 35.37 -54.25 -40.65
N ALA A 9 35.63 -55.39 -41.35
CA ALA A 9 34.52 -56.26 -41.73
C ALA A 9 33.88 -57.01 -40.54
N ALA A 10 34.70 -57.37 -39.57
CA ALA A 10 34.18 -58.06 -38.35
C ALA A 10 33.39 -57.10 -37.45
N VAL A 11 33.79 -55.85 -37.33
CA VAL A 11 33.09 -54.84 -36.56
C VAL A 11 31.77 -54.44 -37.21
N LEU A 12 31.74 -54.37 -38.56
CA LEU A 12 30.51 -54.04 -39.27
C LEU A 12 29.49 -55.20 -39.23
N ALA A 13 30.00 -56.46 -39.26
CA ALA A 13 29.13 -57.65 -39.13
C ALA A 13 28.56 -57.78 -37.69
N LEU A 14 29.30 -57.36 -36.66
CA LEU A 14 28.84 -57.38 -35.28
C LEU A 14 27.79 -56.29 -35.02
N LEU A 15 27.91 -55.12 -35.67
CA LEU A 15 26.93 -54.04 -35.60
C LEU A 15 25.62 -54.36 -36.36
N LEU A 16 25.70 -55.17 -37.43
CA LEU A 16 24.49 -55.62 -38.13
C LEU A 16 23.73 -56.75 -37.43
N MET A 17 24.41 -57.56 -36.62
CA MET A 17 23.74 -58.61 -35.84
C MET A 17 23.05 -58.11 -34.56
N LEU A 18 23.39 -56.93 -34.08
CA LEU A 18 22.71 -56.29 -32.94
C LEU A 18 21.42 -55.55 -33.31
N SER A 19 21.14 -55.39 -34.61
CA SER A 19 19.92 -54.71 -35.09
C SER A 19 18.75 -55.63 -35.44
N LEU A 20 18.88 -56.96 -35.23
CA LEU A 20 17.84 -57.94 -35.58
C LEU A 20 17.23 -58.72 -34.41
N CYS A 21 17.52 -58.34 -33.19
CA CYS A 21 16.86 -58.90 -31.99
C CYS A 21 16.08 -57.82 -31.22
N GLY A 22 15.06 -57.29 -31.86
CA GLY A 22 14.19 -56.29 -31.22
C GLY A 22 12.80 -56.22 -31.81
N CYS A 23 12.17 -57.37 -32.02
CA CYS A 23 10.73 -57.42 -32.21
C CYS A 23 10.12 -57.98 -30.90
N GLY A 24 10.19 -57.21 -29.87
CA GLY A 24 9.29 -57.27 -28.73
C GLY A 24 8.48 -56.01 -28.77
N THR A 25 7.18 -56.09 -28.73
CA THR A 25 6.28 -54.97 -28.48
C THR A 25 6.59 -54.41 -27.10
N ALA A 26 7.61 -53.54 -27.04
CA ALA A 26 7.78 -52.64 -25.94
C ALA A 26 6.82 -51.48 -26.22
N ASP A 27 5.78 -51.32 -25.46
CA ASP A 27 5.01 -50.11 -25.33
C ASP A 27 6.05 -48.98 -25.20
N ALA A 28 6.00 -48.01 -26.11
CA ALA A 28 6.76 -46.79 -25.97
C ALA A 28 6.40 -46.22 -24.60
N PRO A 29 7.40 -45.80 -23.79
CA PRO A 29 7.06 -45.11 -22.55
C PRO A 29 6.20 -43.95 -22.98
N ALA A 30 4.96 -43.89 -22.49
CA ALA A 30 4.11 -42.74 -22.64
C ALA A 30 4.97 -41.55 -22.29
N LYS A 31 5.09 -40.58 -23.22
CA LYS A 31 5.59 -39.27 -22.88
C LYS A 31 4.72 -38.87 -21.69
N THR A 32 5.27 -38.89 -20.52
CA THR A 32 4.74 -38.13 -19.40
C THR A 32 4.82 -36.71 -19.89
N ASP A 33 3.74 -36.24 -20.55
CA ASP A 33 3.44 -34.85 -20.59
C ASP A 33 3.56 -34.45 -19.13
N GLY A 34 4.40 -33.46 -18.84
CA GLY A 34 4.56 -32.90 -17.50
C GLY A 34 3.23 -32.31 -17.07
N GLN A 35 2.29 -33.19 -16.72
CA GLN A 35 1.10 -32.78 -16.00
C GLN A 35 1.59 -32.34 -14.64
N THR A 36 1.67 -31.04 -14.44
CA THR A 36 1.55 -30.46 -13.09
C THR A 36 0.37 -31.16 -12.46
N ALA A 37 0.63 -31.86 -11.34
CA ALA A 37 -0.40 -32.60 -10.63
C ALA A 37 -1.60 -31.66 -10.43
N SER A 38 -2.77 -32.01 -10.97
CA SER A 38 -3.99 -31.21 -10.77
C SER A 38 -4.37 -31.25 -9.30
N ILE A 39 -4.79 -30.11 -8.75
CA ILE A 39 -5.29 -29.99 -7.40
C ILE A 39 -6.69 -29.38 -7.45
N SER A 40 -7.60 -29.89 -6.60
CA SER A 40 -8.93 -29.32 -6.44
C SER A 40 -8.89 -28.22 -5.36
N TRP A 41 -9.70 -27.19 -5.53
CA TRP A 41 -9.92 -26.17 -4.50
C TRP A 41 -10.28 -26.82 -3.15
N ASP A 42 -11.12 -27.84 -3.14
CA ASP A 42 -11.55 -28.51 -1.92
C ASP A 42 -10.43 -29.29 -1.20
N GLU A 43 -9.33 -29.57 -1.88
CA GLU A 43 -8.15 -30.19 -1.28
C GLU A 43 -7.26 -29.20 -0.53
N LEU A 44 -7.43 -27.88 -0.76
CA LEU A 44 -6.67 -26.86 -0.07
C LEU A 44 -7.14 -26.75 1.38
N VAL A 45 -6.21 -26.91 2.31
CA VAL A 45 -6.46 -26.73 3.74
C VAL A 45 -5.73 -25.49 4.20
N PHE A 46 -6.46 -24.41 4.44
CA PHE A 46 -5.92 -23.16 4.96
C PHE A 46 -5.85 -23.22 6.48
N ASP A 47 -4.80 -23.86 7.02
CA ASP A 47 -4.64 -24.17 8.43
C ASP A 47 -3.74 -23.19 9.19
N ARG A 48 -3.18 -22.20 8.49
CA ARG A 48 -2.32 -21.19 9.08
C ARG A 48 -2.79 -19.80 8.63
N THR A 49 -2.84 -18.85 9.57
CA THR A 49 -3.27 -17.48 9.33
C THR A 49 -2.17 -16.51 9.74
N MET A 50 -1.93 -15.49 8.93
CA MET A 50 -0.98 -14.43 9.27
C MET A 50 -1.44 -13.68 10.52
N PRO A 51 -0.58 -13.56 11.56
CA PRO A 51 -0.91 -12.78 12.75
C PRO A 51 -1.02 -11.29 12.42
N LEU A 52 -2.13 -10.65 12.84
CA LEU A 52 -2.35 -9.22 12.71
C LEU A 52 -2.63 -8.63 14.09
N ARG A 53 -2.03 -7.47 14.39
CA ARG A 53 -2.20 -6.80 15.68
C ARG A 53 -3.34 -5.78 15.66
N TYR A 54 -3.52 -5.05 14.58
CA TYR A 54 -4.45 -3.92 14.46
C TYR A 54 -5.33 -3.98 13.24
N ALA A 55 -4.82 -4.47 12.09
CA ALA A 55 -5.56 -4.49 10.84
C ALA A 55 -6.76 -5.43 10.93
N GLN A 56 -7.92 -4.95 10.47
CA GLN A 56 -9.17 -5.68 10.48
C GLN A 56 -9.78 -5.86 9.09
N GLN A 57 -9.24 -5.16 8.09
CA GLN A 57 -9.85 -5.12 6.76
C GLN A 57 -9.21 -6.10 5.78
N PHE A 58 -8.23 -6.88 6.20
CA PHE A 58 -7.73 -7.99 5.39
C PHE A 58 -7.33 -9.17 6.27
N THR A 59 -7.29 -10.34 5.66
CA THR A 59 -6.71 -11.57 6.22
C THR A 59 -5.84 -12.25 5.19
N VAL A 60 -4.81 -12.96 5.65
CA VAL A 60 -3.97 -13.82 4.81
C VAL A 60 -3.92 -15.21 5.45
N GLU A 61 -4.35 -16.20 4.69
CA GLU A 61 -4.36 -17.60 5.11
C GLU A 61 -3.49 -18.43 4.17
N TYR A 62 -2.87 -19.47 4.69
CA TYR A 62 -1.90 -20.29 3.97
C TYR A 62 -2.36 -21.75 3.89
N ALA A 63 -2.27 -22.31 2.69
CA ALA A 63 -2.41 -23.74 2.45
C ALA A 63 -1.07 -24.28 1.93
N GLY A 64 -0.30 -24.96 2.79
CA GLY A 64 1.06 -25.36 2.50
C GLY A 64 1.95 -24.18 2.16
N GLU A 65 2.94 -24.41 1.29
CA GLU A 65 3.90 -23.39 0.86
C GLU A 65 3.52 -22.74 -0.48
N SER A 66 2.53 -23.27 -1.20
CA SER A 66 2.24 -22.88 -2.58
C SER A 66 1.02 -21.99 -2.73
N TYR A 67 0.17 -21.87 -1.72
CA TYR A 67 -1.09 -21.15 -1.84
C TYR A 67 -1.33 -20.21 -0.67
N LYS A 68 -1.74 -18.99 -1.01
CA LYS A 68 -2.17 -17.98 -0.05
C LYS A 68 -3.54 -17.47 -0.44
N ARG A 69 -4.45 -17.36 0.52
CA ARG A 69 -5.75 -16.75 0.33
C ARG A 69 -5.79 -15.41 1.03
N ILE A 70 -5.94 -14.34 0.26
CA ILE A 70 -6.09 -12.98 0.76
C ILE A 70 -7.54 -12.59 0.65
N THR A 71 -8.15 -12.18 1.76
CA THR A 71 -9.51 -11.66 1.79
C THR A 71 -9.46 -10.19 2.21
N ILE A 72 -10.08 -9.31 1.42
CA ILE A 72 -10.10 -7.86 1.67
C ILE A 72 -11.55 -7.43 1.92
N ASN A 73 -11.79 -6.72 3.02
CA ASN A 73 -13.08 -6.19 3.45
C ASN A 73 -14.18 -7.27 3.60
N ASN A 74 -13.78 -8.49 3.93
CA ASN A 74 -14.69 -9.67 3.99
C ASN A 74 -15.47 -9.92 2.69
N ASP A 75 -14.96 -9.46 1.57
CA ASP A 75 -15.65 -9.46 0.27
C ASP A 75 -14.78 -10.03 -0.83
N ARG A 76 -13.70 -9.34 -1.19
CA ARG A 76 -12.84 -9.75 -2.31
C ARG A 76 -11.83 -10.79 -1.86
N VAL A 77 -11.80 -11.91 -2.60
CA VAL A 77 -10.89 -13.03 -2.32
C VAL A 77 -9.90 -13.20 -3.46
N TYR A 78 -8.62 -13.28 -3.10
CA TYR A 78 -7.51 -13.53 -4.01
C TYR A 78 -6.82 -14.83 -3.62
N LEU A 79 -6.55 -15.67 -4.60
CA LEU A 79 -5.69 -16.84 -4.42
C LEU A 79 -4.35 -16.59 -5.08
N LEU A 80 -3.30 -16.52 -4.28
CA LEU A 80 -1.94 -16.48 -4.79
C LEU A 80 -1.45 -17.91 -5.01
N VAL A 81 -0.97 -18.16 -6.20
CA VAL A 81 -0.39 -19.43 -6.62
C VAL A 81 1.11 -19.24 -6.81
N ALA A 82 1.90 -19.98 -6.06
CA ALA A 82 3.37 -19.91 -6.16
C ALA A 82 3.83 -20.33 -7.56
N GLU A 83 4.99 -19.81 -7.97
CA GLU A 83 5.61 -20.16 -9.23
C GLU A 83 5.75 -21.69 -9.36
N GLY A 84 5.28 -22.22 -10.47
CA GLY A 84 5.32 -23.65 -10.76
C GLY A 84 4.24 -24.49 -10.10
N ALA A 85 3.41 -23.93 -9.23
CA ALA A 85 2.28 -24.64 -8.64
C ALA A 85 1.07 -24.64 -9.59
N ALA A 86 0.24 -25.67 -9.49
CA ALA A 86 -0.98 -25.79 -10.29
C ALA A 86 -2.06 -24.85 -9.76
N VAL A 87 -2.82 -24.23 -10.68
CA VAL A 87 -4.05 -23.52 -10.30
C VAL A 87 -5.10 -24.54 -9.90
N PRO A 88 -5.71 -24.42 -8.71
CA PRO A 88 -6.71 -25.35 -8.26
C PRO A 88 -7.96 -25.34 -9.14
N ASP A 89 -8.51 -26.52 -9.44
CA ASP A 89 -9.78 -26.65 -10.13
C ASP A 89 -10.95 -26.40 -9.15
N GLY A 90 -12.02 -25.79 -9.64
CA GLY A 90 -13.26 -25.66 -8.89
C GLY A 90 -13.23 -24.54 -7.85
N ALA A 91 -12.38 -23.53 -7.99
CA ALA A 91 -12.46 -22.35 -7.15
C ALA A 91 -13.82 -21.67 -7.28
N PRO A 92 -14.39 -21.13 -6.17
CA PRO A 92 -15.63 -20.37 -6.23
C PRO A 92 -15.56 -19.21 -7.23
N SER A 93 -16.68 -18.89 -7.86
CA SER A 93 -16.78 -17.69 -8.70
C SER A 93 -16.48 -16.44 -7.82
N GLY A 94 -15.76 -15.50 -8.34
CA GLY A 94 -15.34 -14.30 -7.60
C GLY A 94 -13.98 -14.40 -6.93
N VAL A 95 -13.35 -15.58 -6.89
CA VAL A 95 -11.94 -15.70 -6.50
C VAL A 95 -11.06 -15.26 -7.65
N THR A 96 -10.22 -14.27 -7.40
CA THR A 96 -9.21 -13.78 -8.36
C THR A 96 -7.91 -14.53 -8.15
N VAL A 97 -7.41 -15.20 -9.18
CA VAL A 97 -6.13 -15.91 -9.11
C VAL A 97 -4.99 -14.98 -9.48
N LEU A 98 -3.98 -14.92 -8.60
CA LEU A 98 -2.73 -14.18 -8.83
C LEU A 98 -1.59 -15.19 -8.94
N HIS A 99 -0.79 -15.05 -10.00
CA HIS A 99 0.38 -15.89 -10.24
C HIS A 99 1.63 -15.20 -9.75
N GLN A 100 2.36 -15.84 -8.84
CA GLN A 100 3.65 -15.34 -8.41
C GLN A 100 4.77 -15.81 -9.37
N PRO A 101 5.86 -15.03 -9.55
CA PRO A 101 6.10 -13.73 -8.92
C PRO A 101 5.26 -12.61 -9.54
N LEU A 102 4.85 -11.65 -8.69
CA LEU A 102 4.22 -10.41 -9.14
C LEU A 102 5.32 -9.36 -9.33
N ASP A 103 5.73 -9.11 -10.56
CA ASP A 103 6.86 -8.25 -10.92
C ASP A 103 6.57 -7.30 -12.09
N GLN A 104 5.31 -7.22 -12.52
CA GLN A 104 4.81 -6.33 -13.56
C GLN A 104 3.58 -5.57 -13.05
N ILE A 105 3.73 -4.89 -11.92
CA ILE A 105 2.61 -4.24 -11.23
C ILE A 105 2.37 -2.85 -11.81
N TYR A 106 1.10 -2.54 -12.06
CA TYR A 106 0.62 -1.18 -12.30
C TYR A 106 0.10 -0.61 -10.99
N LEU A 107 0.82 0.36 -10.43
CA LEU A 107 0.49 0.97 -9.15
C LEU A 107 -0.15 2.34 -9.34
N VAL A 108 -1.44 2.43 -9.04
CA VAL A 108 -2.20 3.68 -9.02
C VAL A 108 -2.35 4.22 -7.60
N ALA A 109 -2.49 3.33 -6.61
CA ALA A 109 -2.65 3.68 -5.22
C ALA A 109 -1.37 4.27 -4.63
N ALA A 110 -1.30 5.60 -4.52
CA ALA A 110 -0.14 6.30 -3.98
C ALA A 110 0.22 5.84 -2.55
N ALA A 111 -0.78 5.51 -1.75
CA ALA A 111 -0.59 5.03 -0.38
C ALA A 111 0.20 3.72 -0.28
N ALA A 112 0.20 2.91 -1.34
CA ALA A 112 0.90 1.62 -1.33
C ALA A 112 2.39 1.74 -1.68
N MET A 113 2.83 2.81 -2.35
CA MET A 113 4.22 2.92 -2.82
C MET A 113 5.23 2.82 -1.68
N ASP A 114 4.94 3.42 -0.54
CA ASP A 114 5.85 3.39 0.61
C ASP A 114 6.08 1.96 1.13
N TYR A 115 5.07 1.13 1.10
CA TYR A 115 5.21 -0.28 1.49
C TYR A 115 6.15 -1.04 0.55
N PHE A 116 6.01 -0.84 -0.75
CA PHE A 116 6.95 -1.41 -1.72
C PHE A 116 8.37 -0.87 -1.55
N ASP A 117 8.50 0.42 -1.29
CA ASP A 117 9.80 1.05 -1.02
C ASP A 117 10.48 0.44 0.20
N LYS A 118 9.77 0.34 1.32
CA LYS A 118 10.33 -0.20 2.57
C LYS A 118 10.60 -1.69 2.51
N LEU A 119 9.88 -2.43 1.68
CA LEU A 119 10.15 -3.83 1.38
C LEU A 119 11.25 -4.03 0.33
N ASN A 120 11.86 -2.94 -0.14
CA ASN A 120 12.85 -2.97 -1.22
C ASN A 120 12.32 -3.66 -2.49
N ALA A 121 11.08 -3.33 -2.88
CA ALA A 121 10.34 -4.00 -3.94
C ALA A 121 9.76 -3.04 -4.99
N ILE A 122 10.28 -1.82 -5.11
CA ILE A 122 9.83 -0.88 -6.16
C ILE A 122 10.07 -1.46 -7.56
N ASP A 123 11.09 -2.30 -7.73
CA ASP A 123 11.38 -2.98 -8.99
C ASP A 123 10.28 -3.95 -9.45
N CYS A 124 9.38 -4.36 -8.55
CA CYS A 124 8.18 -5.12 -8.91
C CYS A 124 7.09 -4.26 -9.59
N ILE A 125 7.22 -2.94 -9.52
CA ILE A 125 6.29 -1.98 -10.11
C ILE A 125 6.90 -1.45 -11.39
N THR A 126 6.25 -1.68 -12.53
CA THR A 126 6.73 -1.24 -13.83
C THR A 126 5.92 -0.08 -14.41
N LEU A 127 4.70 0.09 -13.94
CA LEU A 127 3.77 1.13 -14.40
C LEU A 127 3.22 1.92 -13.22
N SER A 128 3.17 3.25 -13.38
CA SER A 128 2.72 4.20 -12.36
C SER A 128 1.44 4.90 -12.80
N GLY A 129 0.50 5.04 -11.86
CA GLY A 129 -0.69 5.88 -12.04
C GLY A 129 -0.44 7.36 -11.76
N LYS A 130 0.79 7.73 -11.41
CA LYS A 130 1.21 9.11 -11.15
C LYS A 130 2.46 9.45 -11.97
N LYS A 131 2.56 10.72 -12.33
CA LYS A 131 3.75 11.26 -12.99
C LYS A 131 4.90 11.40 -11.98
N GLN A 132 6.13 11.46 -12.48
CA GLN A 132 7.33 11.58 -11.67
C GLN A 132 7.24 12.73 -10.66
N SER A 133 6.76 13.90 -11.08
CA SER A 133 6.64 15.09 -10.24
C SER A 133 5.63 14.96 -9.09
N ASP A 134 4.71 13.99 -9.16
CA ASP A 134 3.68 13.77 -8.15
C ASP A 134 4.10 12.80 -7.05
N TRP A 135 5.26 12.16 -7.20
CA TRP A 135 5.81 11.30 -6.16
C TRP A 135 6.70 12.09 -5.19
N TYR A 136 6.60 11.77 -3.90
CA TYR A 136 7.49 12.26 -2.85
C TYR A 136 8.52 11.20 -2.41
N ILE A 137 8.29 9.94 -2.77
CA ILE A 137 9.19 8.83 -2.45
C ILE A 137 10.33 8.84 -3.47
N GLN A 138 11.57 9.08 -3.00
CA GLN A 138 12.71 9.33 -3.87
C GLN A 138 13.03 8.14 -4.78
N ARG A 139 12.95 6.90 -4.28
CA ARG A 139 13.20 5.73 -5.14
C ARG A 139 12.18 5.54 -6.24
N ALA A 140 10.92 5.97 -6.02
CA ALA A 140 9.90 5.98 -7.08
C ALA A 140 10.24 7.03 -8.14
N LYS A 141 10.67 8.24 -7.72
CA LYS A 141 11.14 9.27 -8.65
C LYS A 141 12.34 8.80 -9.48
N ASP A 142 13.32 8.19 -8.83
CA ASP A 142 14.52 7.66 -9.49
C ASP A 142 14.19 6.56 -10.49
N ALA A 143 13.26 5.67 -10.16
CA ALA A 143 12.80 4.62 -11.06
C ALA A 143 12.09 5.20 -12.30
N MET A 144 11.34 6.27 -12.15
CA MET A 144 10.71 6.97 -13.28
C MET A 144 11.75 7.71 -14.13
N ASP A 145 12.74 8.35 -13.51
CA ASP A 145 13.82 9.03 -14.22
C ASP A 145 14.67 8.06 -15.04
N SER A 146 14.89 6.85 -14.54
CA SER A 146 15.64 5.80 -15.27
C SER A 146 14.84 5.09 -16.36
N GLY A 147 13.51 5.27 -16.38
CA GLY A 147 12.61 4.55 -17.30
C GLY A 147 12.21 3.16 -16.82
N ALA A 148 12.64 2.73 -15.63
CA ALA A 148 12.24 1.44 -15.06
C ALA A 148 10.76 1.45 -14.63
N LEU A 149 10.24 2.62 -14.25
CA LEU A 149 8.85 2.86 -13.89
C LEU A 149 8.29 3.90 -14.87
N VAL A 150 7.20 3.56 -15.57
CA VAL A 150 6.62 4.37 -16.65
C VAL A 150 5.20 4.80 -16.29
N TYR A 151 4.87 6.07 -16.54
CA TYR A 151 3.52 6.56 -16.36
C TYR A 151 2.55 5.88 -17.34
N ALA A 152 1.50 5.25 -16.82
CA ALA A 152 0.50 4.51 -17.61
C ALA A 152 -0.93 5.07 -17.44
N GLY A 153 -1.05 6.32 -17.06
CA GLY A 153 -2.34 6.97 -16.88
C GLY A 153 -2.88 6.91 -15.46
N LYS A 154 -3.71 7.90 -15.12
CA LYS A 154 -4.40 7.98 -13.82
C LYS A 154 -5.55 6.98 -13.73
N TYR A 155 -6.13 6.81 -12.53
CA TYR A 155 -7.21 5.86 -12.27
C TYR A 155 -8.38 5.96 -13.26
N SER A 156 -8.72 7.16 -13.72
CA SER A 156 -9.89 7.41 -14.60
C SER A 156 -9.57 7.30 -16.09
N GLU A 157 -8.28 7.32 -16.46
CA GLU A 157 -7.83 7.32 -17.86
C GLU A 157 -6.55 6.47 -18.01
N PRO A 158 -6.63 5.15 -17.76
CA PRO A 158 -5.47 4.28 -17.94
C PRO A 158 -5.09 4.17 -19.43
N ASP A 159 -3.80 4.01 -19.69
CA ASP A 159 -3.29 3.63 -21.00
C ASP A 159 -3.36 2.10 -21.14
N TYR A 160 -4.51 1.60 -21.56
CA TYR A 160 -4.76 0.15 -21.68
C TYR A 160 -3.79 -0.56 -22.63
N GLU A 161 -3.40 0.09 -23.71
CA GLU A 161 -2.47 -0.48 -24.67
C GLU A 161 -1.09 -0.69 -24.03
N LEU A 162 -0.58 0.30 -23.32
CA LEU A 162 0.68 0.21 -22.60
C LEU A 162 0.63 -0.86 -21.50
N ILE A 163 -0.46 -0.86 -20.70
CA ILE A 163 -0.66 -1.83 -19.62
C ILE A 163 -0.64 -3.25 -20.15
N LEU A 164 -1.32 -3.53 -21.27
CA LEU A 164 -1.33 -4.84 -21.89
C LEU A 164 0.04 -5.19 -22.50
N SER A 165 0.68 -4.26 -23.20
CA SER A 165 1.95 -4.51 -23.85
C SER A 165 3.09 -4.79 -22.87
N GLN A 166 3.01 -4.25 -21.66
CA GLN A 166 3.98 -4.52 -20.59
C GLN A 166 3.70 -5.81 -19.81
N GLY A 167 2.61 -6.51 -20.13
CA GLY A 167 2.27 -7.75 -19.45
C GLY A 167 1.89 -7.57 -17.98
N CYS A 168 1.12 -6.52 -17.66
CA CYS A 168 0.69 -6.24 -16.31
C CYS A 168 0.07 -7.46 -15.63
N ASP A 169 0.56 -7.82 -14.46
CA ASP A 169 0.11 -8.99 -13.69
C ASP A 169 -0.79 -8.64 -12.50
N LEU A 170 -0.81 -7.37 -12.09
CA LEU A 170 -1.67 -6.85 -11.04
C LEU A 170 -1.78 -5.32 -11.17
N ALA A 171 -3.01 -4.81 -11.17
CA ALA A 171 -3.28 -3.39 -10.98
C ALA A 171 -3.66 -3.13 -9.52
N VAL A 172 -2.92 -2.26 -8.84
CA VAL A 172 -3.23 -1.82 -7.47
C VAL A 172 -3.86 -0.44 -7.56
N GLU A 173 -5.18 -0.41 -7.44
CA GLU A 173 -6.00 0.79 -7.55
C GLU A 173 -6.32 1.36 -6.17
N ASN A 174 -6.66 2.64 -6.11
CA ASN A 174 -7.22 3.26 -4.91
C ASN A 174 -8.75 3.31 -4.98
N THR A 175 -9.40 3.76 -3.91
CA THR A 175 -10.87 3.81 -3.81
C THR A 175 -11.52 4.77 -4.82
N MET A 176 -10.76 5.67 -5.44
CA MET A 176 -11.27 6.53 -6.51
C MET A 176 -11.74 5.74 -7.72
N ILE A 177 -11.26 4.49 -7.90
CA ILE A 177 -11.71 3.61 -8.98
C ILE A 177 -13.23 3.35 -8.93
N TYR A 178 -13.83 3.43 -7.75
CA TYR A 178 -15.28 3.26 -7.59
C TYR A 178 -16.09 4.41 -8.21
N HIS A 179 -15.46 5.55 -8.48
CA HIS A 179 -16.04 6.64 -9.26
C HIS A 179 -15.89 6.46 -10.78
N SER A 180 -15.14 5.44 -11.19
CA SER A 180 -14.93 5.09 -12.59
C SER A 180 -15.14 3.58 -12.79
N PRO A 181 -16.34 3.05 -12.52
CA PRO A 181 -16.59 1.60 -12.57
C PRO A 181 -16.33 0.97 -13.94
N ALA A 182 -16.47 1.74 -15.01
CA ALA A 182 -16.15 1.27 -16.35
C ALA A 182 -14.66 0.96 -16.55
N VAL A 183 -13.78 1.66 -15.84
CA VAL A 183 -12.33 1.38 -15.85
C VAL A 183 -12.04 0.05 -15.17
N LEU A 184 -12.63 -0.16 -13.98
CA LEU A 184 -12.48 -1.43 -13.25
C LEU A 184 -12.95 -2.61 -14.11
N GLU A 185 -14.14 -2.50 -14.70
CA GLU A 185 -14.69 -3.53 -15.57
C GLU A 185 -13.80 -3.78 -16.79
N GLN A 186 -13.24 -2.74 -17.40
CA GLN A 186 -12.36 -2.87 -18.56
C GLN A 186 -11.05 -3.58 -18.21
N LEU A 187 -10.43 -3.24 -17.09
CA LEU A 187 -9.21 -3.92 -16.62
C LEU A 187 -9.48 -5.41 -16.41
N GLU A 188 -10.58 -5.75 -15.72
CA GLU A 188 -10.95 -7.15 -15.46
C GLU A 188 -11.29 -7.89 -16.77
N ARG A 189 -11.99 -7.24 -17.71
CA ARG A 189 -12.31 -7.80 -19.02
C ARG A 189 -11.06 -8.09 -19.85
N LEU A 190 -10.01 -7.29 -19.69
CA LEU A 190 -8.72 -7.51 -20.34
C LEU A 190 -7.87 -8.58 -19.64
N GLY A 191 -8.39 -9.21 -18.59
CA GLY A 191 -7.69 -10.25 -17.83
C GLY A 191 -6.65 -9.71 -16.85
N ILE A 192 -6.71 -8.42 -16.51
CA ILE A 192 -5.80 -7.80 -15.55
C ILE A 192 -6.43 -7.88 -14.17
N PRO A 193 -5.83 -8.63 -13.22
CA PRO A 193 -6.32 -8.66 -11.85
C PRO A 193 -6.25 -7.28 -11.20
N VAL A 194 -7.28 -6.91 -10.45
CA VAL A 194 -7.34 -5.62 -9.74
C VAL A 194 -7.46 -5.86 -8.25
N LEU A 195 -6.56 -5.25 -7.50
CA LEU A 195 -6.62 -5.13 -6.04
C LEU A 195 -6.88 -3.67 -5.70
N VAL A 196 -7.94 -3.41 -4.95
CA VAL A 196 -8.24 -2.06 -4.48
C VAL A 196 -7.64 -1.87 -3.09
N GLU A 197 -6.73 -0.91 -2.99
CA GLU A 197 -6.07 -0.53 -1.75
C GLU A 197 -7.07 0.20 -0.85
N THR A 198 -7.49 -0.43 0.22
CA THR A 198 -8.51 0.08 1.15
C THR A 198 -8.00 0.20 2.58
N SER A 199 -6.71 0.44 2.78
CA SER A 199 -6.17 0.71 4.12
C SER A 199 -6.86 1.89 4.81
N SER A 200 -7.45 2.80 4.02
CA SER A 200 -8.27 3.90 4.53
C SER A 200 -9.54 3.45 5.25
N TYR A 201 -9.97 2.21 5.07
CA TYR A 201 -11.13 1.65 5.80
C TYR A 201 -10.75 1.14 7.20
N GLU A 202 -9.46 1.04 7.50
CA GLU A 202 -9.02 0.71 8.85
C GLU A 202 -9.44 1.81 9.82
N THR A 203 -10.07 1.43 10.93
CA THR A 203 -10.51 2.38 11.96
C THR A 203 -9.36 2.83 12.86
N GLN A 204 -8.30 2.03 12.94
CA GLN A 204 -7.12 2.28 13.77
C GLN A 204 -5.94 2.66 12.87
N PRO A 205 -5.28 3.83 13.09
CA PRO A 205 -4.14 4.25 12.27
C PRO A 205 -3.01 3.22 12.19
N LEU A 206 -2.73 2.51 13.27
CA LEU A 206 -1.71 1.45 13.28
C LEU A 206 -2.12 0.27 12.41
N GLY A 207 -3.42 0.04 12.22
CA GLY A 207 -3.94 -0.96 11.28
C GLY A 207 -3.66 -0.59 9.82
N ARG A 208 -3.68 0.70 9.49
CA ARG A 208 -3.28 1.16 8.14
C ARG A 208 -1.82 0.83 7.85
N MET A 209 -0.94 1.04 8.81
CA MET A 209 0.48 0.69 8.70
C MET A 209 0.69 -0.81 8.51
N GLU A 210 -0.14 -1.61 9.14
CA GLU A 210 -0.06 -3.08 9.07
C GLU A 210 -0.39 -3.64 7.68
N TRP A 211 -0.95 -2.85 6.79
CA TRP A 211 -1.16 -3.21 5.38
C TRP A 211 0.13 -3.54 4.63
N ILE A 212 1.29 -3.12 5.14
CA ILE A 212 2.58 -3.59 4.60
C ILE A 212 2.65 -5.12 4.56
N LYS A 213 2.01 -5.79 5.52
CA LYS A 213 1.97 -7.26 5.59
C LYS A 213 1.15 -7.87 4.45
N LEU A 214 0.13 -7.19 3.97
CA LEU A 214 -0.62 -7.62 2.79
C LEU A 214 0.26 -7.60 1.54
N TYR A 215 0.95 -6.51 1.30
CA TYR A 215 1.85 -6.39 0.15
C TYR A 215 3.03 -7.36 0.27
N ALA A 216 3.52 -7.58 1.48
CA ALA A 216 4.55 -8.58 1.74
C ALA A 216 4.08 -10.01 1.38
N ALA A 217 2.83 -10.34 1.67
CA ALA A 217 2.27 -11.63 1.28
C ALA A 217 2.24 -11.81 -0.25
N LEU A 218 1.95 -10.74 -0.99
CA LEU A 218 2.01 -10.76 -2.47
C LEU A 218 3.42 -11.03 -3.00
N LEU A 219 4.46 -10.67 -2.24
CA LEU A 219 5.85 -10.62 -2.68
C LEU A 219 6.76 -11.64 -1.96
N ASP A 220 6.22 -12.51 -1.12
CA ASP A 220 6.96 -13.45 -0.29
C ASP A 220 7.99 -12.76 0.65
N LYS A 221 7.59 -11.63 1.23
CA LYS A 221 8.42 -10.80 2.13
C LYS A 221 7.77 -10.62 3.51
N GLU A 222 7.02 -11.62 3.97
CA GLU A 222 6.25 -11.53 5.21
C GLU A 222 7.12 -11.28 6.44
N ASP A 223 8.29 -11.94 6.52
CA ASP A 223 9.20 -11.77 7.67
C ASP A 223 9.78 -10.35 7.74
N GLU A 224 10.13 -9.77 6.58
CA GLU A 224 10.63 -8.39 6.48
C GLU A 224 9.55 -7.39 6.92
N ALA A 225 8.31 -7.60 6.49
CA ALA A 225 7.20 -6.73 6.86
C ALA A 225 6.89 -6.80 8.35
N GLU A 226 6.91 -7.98 8.94
CA GLU A 226 6.71 -8.17 10.38
C GLU A 226 7.78 -7.44 11.17
N ALA A 227 9.05 -7.57 10.78
CA ALA A 227 10.17 -6.89 11.44
C ALA A 227 10.03 -5.36 11.35
N LEU A 228 9.72 -4.83 10.18
CA LEU A 228 9.51 -3.40 9.97
C LEU A 228 8.33 -2.87 10.78
N PHE A 229 7.21 -3.58 10.77
CA PHE A 229 6.03 -3.20 11.53
C PHE A 229 6.30 -3.22 13.04
N ASN A 230 6.95 -4.25 13.54
CA ASN A 230 7.29 -4.36 14.96
C ASN A 230 8.26 -3.26 15.39
N GLU A 231 9.23 -2.89 14.56
CA GLU A 231 10.12 -1.76 14.82
C GLU A 231 9.34 -0.46 14.99
N LYS A 232 8.35 -0.20 14.11
CA LYS A 232 7.47 0.97 14.22
C LYS A 232 6.62 0.93 15.48
N MET A 233 6.09 -0.23 15.85
CA MET A 233 5.30 -0.38 17.10
C MET A 233 6.18 -0.15 18.34
N ASP A 234 7.40 -0.65 18.34
CA ASP A 234 8.35 -0.41 19.43
C ASP A 234 8.65 1.08 19.58
N SER A 235 8.74 1.83 18.48
CA SER A 235 9.01 3.26 18.49
C SER A 235 7.91 4.10 19.15
N VAL A 236 6.66 3.64 19.15
CA VAL A 236 5.51 4.33 19.75
C VAL A 236 5.03 3.68 21.06
N ALA A 237 5.67 2.60 21.49
CA ALA A 237 5.20 1.83 22.65
C ALA A 237 5.04 2.70 23.90
N ASP A 238 6.03 3.55 24.20
CA ASP A 238 6.00 4.43 25.36
C ASP A 238 4.88 5.47 25.26
N VAL A 239 4.64 6.02 24.06
CA VAL A 239 3.57 6.99 23.82
C VAL A 239 2.21 6.35 24.02
N LEU A 240 2.03 5.12 23.57
CA LEU A 240 0.76 4.38 23.73
C LEU A 240 0.40 4.16 25.21
N GLU A 241 1.37 4.12 26.11
CA GLU A 241 1.18 3.91 27.54
C GLU A 241 1.08 5.23 28.34
N GLN A 242 1.39 6.37 27.74
CA GLN A 242 1.34 7.66 28.41
C GLN A 242 -0.09 8.09 28.70
N GLN A 243 -0.25 8.84 29.82
CA GLN A 243 -1.51 9.49 30.14
C GLN A 243 -1.79 10.63 29.17
N PRO A 244 -3.08 10.93 28.86
CA PRO A 244 -3.44 12.11 28.09
C PRO A 244 -2.85 13.38 28.69
N THR A 245 -2.38 14.29 27.84
CA THR A 245 -1.73 15.54 28.27
C THR A 245 -2.72 16.61 28.73
N GLY A 246 -4.00 16.49 28.37
CA GLY A 246 -5.02 17.54 28.55
C GLY A 246 -4.87 18.72 27.59
N LYS A 247 -3.89 18.71 26.70
CA LYS A 247 -3.67 19.77 25.71
C LYS A 247 -4.48 19.51 24.44
N THR A 248 -5.06 20.57 23.90
CA THR A 248 -5.94 20.53 22.74
C THR A 248 -5.19 20.80 21.44
N VAL A 249 -5.57 20.08 20.38
CA VAL A 249 -4.95 20.15 19.06
C VAL A 249 -6.03 20.31 18.00
N ALA A 250 -5.91 21.31 17.13
CA ALA A 250 -6.75 21.47 15.94
C ALA A 250 -5.95 21.21 14.67
N PHE A 251 -6.57 20.53 13.71
CA PHE A 251 -6.00 20.19 12.40
C PHE A 251 -6.88 20.75 11.30
N PHE A 252 -6.34 21.61 10.45
CA PHE A 252 -7.13 22.39 9.50
C PHE A 252 -6.31 22.89 8.31
N TYR A 253 -7.01 23.36 7.29
CA TYR A 253 -6.47 24.31 6.31
C TYR A 253 -7.54 25.32 5.90
N ILE A 254 -7.10 26.47 5.39
CA ILE A 254 -7.98 27.53 4.90
C ILE A 254 -8.13 27.36 3.40
N THR A 255 -9.37 27.23 2.91
CA THR A 255 -9.65 27.05 1.51
C THR A 255 -9.51 28.37 0.73
N SER A 256 -9.43 28.29 -0.61
CA SER A 256 -9.36 29.45 -1.47
C SER A 256 -10.58 30.39 -1.34
N SER A 257 -11.71 29.88 -0.88
CA SER A 257 -12.93 30.68 -0.61
C SER A 257 -12.99 31.29 0.79
N GLY A 258 -11.97 31.02 1.64
CA GLY A 258 -11.91 31.50 3.01
C GLY A 258 -12.62 30.63 4.02
N ALA A 259 -13.21 29.50 3.62
CA ALA A 259 -13.72 28.50 4.55
C ALA A 259 -12.56 27.75 5.21
N VAL A 260 -12.85 27.06 6.31
CA VAL A 260 -11.86 26.22 7.00
C VAL A 260 -12.24 24.76 6.81
N ASN A 261 -11.33 23.99 6.26
CA ASN A 261 -11.50 22.54 6.16
C ASN A 261 -10.93 21.89 7.43
N VAL A 262 -11.76 21.08 8.08
CA VAL A 262 -11.39 20.30 9.27
C VAL A 262 -11.72 18.83 9.04
N ARG A 263 -11.08 17.96 9.80
CA ARG A 263 -11.32 16.52 9.77
C ARG A 263 -12.25 16.12 10.92
N LYS A 264 -13.16 15.18 10.63
CA LYS A 264 -14.00 14.58 11.68
C LYS A 264 -13.11 13.83 12.68
N SER A 265 -13.62 13.65 13.91
CA SER A 265 -12.90 12.91 14.96
C SER A 265 -12.59 11.45 14.60
N THR A 266 -13.31 10.88 13.63
CA THR A 266 -13.08 9.51 13.11
C THR A 266 -11.96 9.42 12.09
N ASP A 267 -11.46 10.56 11.57
CA ASP A 267 -10.35 10.58 10.62
C ASP A 267 -9.06 10.06 11.25
N TYR A 268 -8.22 9.43 10.43
CA TYR A 268 -7.00 8.80 10.94
C TYR A 268 -5.99 9.79 11.52
N VAL A 269 -5.92 11.03 11.00
CA VAL A 269 -5.06 12.07 11.57
C VAL A 269 -5.57 12.51 12.95
N ALA A 270 -6.90 12.69 13.09
CA ALA A 270 -7.53 12.98 14.38
C ALA A 270 -7.23 11.87 15.41
N LYS A 271 -7.28 10.62 14.98
CA LYS A 271 -6.94 9.48 15.85
C LYS A 271 -5.46 9.45 16.22
N CYS A 272 -4.57 9.83 15.31
CA CYS A 272 -3.14 9.98 15.63
C CYS A 272 -2.91 11.02 16.73
N VAL A 273 -3.64 12.14 16.68
CA VAL A 273 -3.59 13.17 17.73
C VAL A 273 -3.99 12.58 19.09
N THR A 274 -5.08 11.83 19.13
CA THR A 274 -5.57 11.20 20.37
C THR A 274 -4.59 10.16 20.90
N ILE A 275 -4.05 9.31 20.02
CA ILE A 275 -3.03 8.32 20.39
C ILE A 275 -1.77 8.99 20.95
N ALA A 276 -1.40 10.15 20.40
CA ALA A 276 -0.25 10.93 20.85
C ALA A 276 -0.44 11.61 22.21
N GLY A 277 -1.65 11.57 22.77
CA GLY A 277 -1.98 12.14 24.07
C GLY A 277 -2.65 13.50 24.04
N GLY A 278 -3.07 13.97 22.85
CA GLY A 278 -3.78 15.23 22.67
C GLY A 278 -5.30 15.07 22.72
N ASP A 279 -5.99 16.16 23.05
CA ASP A 279 -7.43 16.28 22.87
C ASP A 279 -7.69 16.88 21.50
N TYR A 280 -8.26 16.11 20.60
CA TYR A 280 -8.59 16.57 19.26
C TYR A 280 -9.78 17.53 19.27
N VAL A 281 -9.60 18.74 18.74
CA VAL A 281 -10.67 19.73 18.62
C VAL A 281 -11.59 19.30 17.48
N SER A 282 -12.78 18.83 17.82
CA SER A 282 -13.77 18.30 16.89
C SER A 282 -14.83 19.33 16.52
N PHE A 283 -15.27 19.28 15.28
CA PHE A 283 -16.40 20.04 14.76
C PHE A 283 -17.49 19.10 14.22
N ASP A 284 -17.56 17.88 14.75
CA ASP A 284 -18.47 16.83 14.29
C ASP A 284 -19.94 17.23 14.33
N GLU A 285 -20.34 18.11 15.26
CA GLU A 285 -21.70 18.65 15.36
C GLU A 285 -22.10 19.46 14.11
N SER A 286 -21.11 20.01 13.39
CA SER A 286 -21.31 20.73 12.14
C SER A 286 -21.31 19.81 10.91
N ALA A 287 -21.05 18.51 11.11
CA ALA A 287 -20.90 17.54 10.01
C ALA A 287 -22.27 17.08 9.51
N GLU A 288 -22.35 16.91 8.19
CA GLU A 288 -23.43 16.13 7.58
C GLU A 288 -23.24 14.64 7.91
N ASP A 289 -24.35 13.91 8.02
CA ASP A 289 -24.34 12.46 8.19
C ASP A 289 -23.99 11.78 6.86
N ASN A 290 -22.69 11.70 6.57
CA ASN A 290 -22.15 11.07 5.38
C ASN A 290 -20.82 10.38 5.71
N ALA A 291 -20.29 9.62 4.72
CA ALA A 291 -19.05 8.87 4.87
C ALA A 291 -17.77 9.72 4.71
N GLN A 292 -17.89 11.02 4.42
CA GLN A 292 -16.72 11.89 4.23
C GLN A 292 -16.01 12.15 5.56
N SER A 293 -14.69 12.18 5.54
CA SER A 293 -13.86 12.46 6.71
C SER A 293 -13.60 13.96 6.95
N THR A 294 -14.01 14.82 6.01
CA THR A 294 -13.75 16.26 6.03
C THR A 294 -15.03 17.08 6.09
N ILE A 295 -14.92 18.26 6.68
CA ILE A 295 -16.00 19.25 6.79
C ILE A 295 -15.43 20.62 6.43
N ASN A 296 -16.16 21.42 5.65
CA ASN A 296 -15.88 22.85 5.48
C ASN A 296 -16.79 23.65 6.38
N ILE A 297 -16.21 24.49 7.24
CA ILE A 297 -16.91 25.36 8.16
C ILE A 297 -16.51 26.82 7.95
N GLN A 298 -17.31 27.74 8.47
CA GLN A 298 -16.96 29.17 8.45
C GLN A 298 -15.79 29.45 9.41
N MET A 299 -14.98 30.47 9.10
CA MET A 299 -13.87 30.87 9.96
C MET A 299 -14.35 31.23 11.38
N GLU A 300 -15.53 31.84 11.52
CA GLU A 300 -16.11 32.19 12.81
C GLU A 300 -16.38 30.96 13.66
N SER A 301 -16.86 29.88 13.06
CA SER A 301 -17.08 28.61 13.76
C SER A 301 -15.76 27.96 14.18
N PHE A 302 -14.77 28.00 13.29
CA PHE A 302 -13.42 27.51 13.58
C PHE A 302 -12.79 28.33 14.72
N TYR A 303 -12.87 29.65 14.66
CA TYR A 303 -12.41 30.54 15.71
C TYR A 303 -13.04 30.17 17.06
N HIS A 304 -14.37 30.04 17.09
CA HIS A 304 -15.08 29.71 18.32
C HIS A 304 -14.60 28.40 18.96
N GLY A 305 -14.31 27.37 18.13
CA GLY A 305 -13.89 26.06 18.62
C GLY A 305 -12.39 25.92 18.88
N ALA A 306 -11.54 26.66 18.18
CA ALA A 306 -10.09 26.42 18.16
C ALA A 306 -9.24 27.61 18.63
N VAL A 307 -9.82 28.76 18.96
CA VAL A 307 -9.07 29.96 19.37
C VAL A 307 -8.20 29.71 20.61
N ASP A 308 -8.65 28.86 21.52
CA ASP A 308 -7.91 28.48 22.73
C ASP A 308 -7.17 27.15 22.63
N ALA A 309 -7.13 26.54 21.45
CA ALA A 309 -6.35 25.32 21.24
C ALA A 309 -4.88 25.54 21.56
N ASP A 310 -4.27 24.57 22.24
CA ASP A 310 -2.86 24.65 22.63
C ASP A 310 -1.92 24.51 21.43
N VAL A 311 -2.30 23.70 20.44
CA VAL A 311 -1.52 23.40 19.23
C VAL A 311 -2.40 23.51 18.00
N LEU A 312 -1.89 24.16 16.97
CA LEU A 312 -2.50 24.17 15.64
C LEU A 312 -1.58 23.42 14.65
N ILE A 313 -2.17 22.53 13.87
CA ILE A 313 -1.48 21.83 12.78
C ILE A 313 -2.16 22.20 11.47
N TYR A 314 -1.41 22.81 10.57
CA TYR A 314 -1.88 23.18 9.25
C TYR A 314 -1.72 22.01 8.27
N ASN A 315 -2.81 21.68 7.58
CA ASN A 315 -2.86 20.61 6.60
C ASN A 315 -2.41 21.12 5.23
N SER A 316 -1.29 20.65 4.75
CA SER A 316 -0.66 21.08 3.49
C SER A 316 -1.24 20.42 2.23
N ILE A 317 -2.25 19.57 2.36
CA ILE A 317 -2.66 18.64 1.28
C ILE A 317 -3.14 19.34 0.00
N ILE A 318 -3.83 20.47 0.09
CA ILE A 318 -4.45 21.14 -1.08
C ILE A 318 -3.58 22.27 -1.59
N ASP A 319 -3.34 23.30 -0.77
CA ASP A 319 -2.70 24.54 -1.19
C ASP A 319 -1.21 24.60 -0.86
N GLY A 320 -0.66 23.51 -0.34
CA GLY A 320 0.75 23.39 -0.02
C GLY A 320 1.12 23.82 1.39
N GLU A 321 2.41 23.79 1.66
CA GLU A 321 2.97 24.06 2.97
C GLU A 321 3.00 25.56 3.27
N LEU A 322 2.77 25.91 4.53
CA LEU A 322 3.03 27.21 5.11
C LEU A 322 4.27 27.14 6.00
N HIS A 323 5.13 28.15 5.95
CA HIS A 323 6.40 28.17 6.69
C HIS A 323 6.46 29.23 7.76
N THR A 324 5.61 30.27 7.66
CA THR A 324 5.62 31.42 8.59
C THR A 324 4.24 31.72 9.13
N LEU A 325 4.21 32.28 10.35
CA LEU A 325 2.96 32.76 10.95
C LEU A 325 2.35 33.90 10.13
N ASP A 326 3.17 34.74 9.50
CA ASP A 326 2.70 35.81 8.61
C ASP A 326 1.94 35.26 7.40
N GLU A 327 2.41 34.18 6.81
CA GLU A 327 1.69 33.50 5.72
C GLU A 327 0.29 33.03 6.18
N LEU A 328 0.19 32.46 7.37
CA LEU A 328 -1.09 32.01 7.93
C LEU A 328 -2.03 33.19 8.17
N VAL A 329 -1.55 34.26 8.82
CA VAL A 329 -2.32 35.46 9.10
C VAL A 329 -2.74 36.18 7.81
N THR A 330 -1.94 36.09 6.76
CA THR A 330 -2.30 36.63 5.43
C THR A 330 -3.50 35.91 4.81
N LEU A 331 -3.65 34.60 5.06
CA LEU A 331 -4.81 33.86 4.60
C LEU A 331 -6.10 34.32 5.28
N ASP A 332 -6.03 34.59 6.58
CA ASP A 332 -7.13 35.20 7.35
C ASP A 332 -6.55 35.93 8.58
N PRO A 333 -6.72 37.27 8.67
CA PRO A 333 -6.18 38.06 9.78
C PRO A 333 -6.67 37.61 11.17
N LEU A 334 -7.84 36.95 11.27
CA LEU A 334 -8.38 36.43 12.50
C LEU A 334 -7.45 35.42 13.17
N MET A 335 -6.60 34.77 12.38
CA MET A 335 -5.60 33.80 12.89
C MET A 335 -4.65 34.44 13.91
N ALA A 336 -4.38 35.73 13.83
CA ALA A 336 -3.53 36.44 14.78
C ALA A 336 -4.03 36.40 16.23
N ASP A 337 -5.34 36.20 16.44
CA ASP A 337 -5.96 36.14 17.75
C ASP A 337 -5.89 34.76 18.42
N PHE A 338 -5.48 33.72 17.68
CA PHE A 338 -5.41 32.36 18.21
C PHE A 338 -4.28 32.24 19.25
N LYS A 339 -4.59 31.57 20.37
CA LYS A 339 -3.62 31.30 21.43
C LYS A 339 -2.34 30.65 20.91
N ALA A 340 -2.46 29.62 20.06
CA ALA A 340 -1.31 28.92 19.52
C ALA A 340 -0.44 29.79 18.60
N VAL A 341 -1.05 30.72 17.86
CA VAL A 341 -0.31 31.69 17.05
C VAL A 341 0.50 32.64 17.93
N LYS A 342 -0.12 33.16 19.01
CA LYS A 342 0.55 34.05 19.98
C LYS A 342 1.68 33.34 20.73
N SER A 343 1.55 32.07 21.02
CA SER A 343 2.55 31.26 21.74
C SER A 343 3.59 30.62 20.82
N GLY A 344 3.42 30.71 19.50
CA GLY A 344 4.32 30.09 18.53
C GLY A 344 4.16 28.57 18.41
N ASN A 345 3.01 28.02 18.78
CA ASN A 345 2.77 26.58 18.77
C ASN A 345 1.90 26.16 17.57
N VAL A 346 2.34 26.58 16.39
CA VAL A 346 1.71 26.30 15.11
C VAL A 346 2.69 25.54 14.23
N TRP A 347 2.20 24.42 13.70
CA TRP A 347 2.98 23.48 12.90
C TRP A 347 2.35 23.26 11.54
N CYS A 348 3.17 23.00 10.54
CA CYS A 348 2.72 22.58 9.22
C CYS A 348 3.03 21.10 9.01
N LEU A 349 2.05 20.33 8.59
CA LEU A 349 2.25 18.97 8.15
C LEU A 349 2.88 18.97 6.76
N THR A 350 4.01 18.29 6.59
CA THR A 350 4.72 18.25 5.31
C THR A 350 4.00 17.37 4.30
N LYS A 351 4.06 17.74 3.02
CA LYS A 351 3.28 17.08 1.95
C LYS A 351 3.62 15.60 1.74
N ASN A 352 4.87 15.21 1.99
CA ASN A 352 5.32 13.83 1.85
C ASN A 352 4.58 12.86 2.79
N PHE A 353 4.03 13.36 3.89
CA PHE A 353 3.26 12.57 4.85
C PHE A 353 2.21 11.67 4.17
N TYR A 354 1.50 12.20 3.18
CA TYR A 354 0.39 11.49 2.54
C TYR A 354 0.81 10.30 1.68
N GLN A 355 2.10 10.15 1.41
CA GLN A 355 2.65 9.00 0.68
C GLN A 355 3.51 8.09 1.56
N GLU A 356 3.92 8.52 2.74
CA GLU A 356 4.77 7.75 3.64
C GLU A 356 3.91 6.92 4.62
N SER A 357 3.15 5.99 4.10
CA SER A 357 2.10 5.24 4.82
C SER A 357 2.63 4.40 5.99
N LEU A 358 3.81 3.81 5.86
CA LEU A 358 4.43 3.05 6.95
C LEU A 358 4.94 3.98 8.07
N GLU A 359 5.20 5.24 7.77
CA GLU A 359 5.74 6.22 8.71
C GLU A 359 4.65 6.95 9.52
N LEU A 360 3.40 6.52 9.45
CA LEU A 360 2.29 7.15 10.17
C LEU A 360 2.54 7.24 11.68
N SER A 361 3.24 6.28 12.27
CA SER A 361 3.69 6.32 13.67
C SER A 361 4.60 7.52 13.97
N ASP A 362 5.34 8.02 12.99
CA ASP A 362 6.19 9.20 13.18
C ASP A 362 5.36 10.48 13.36
N LEU A 363 4.15 10.55 12.78
CA LEU A 363 3.22 11.64 13.10
C LEU A 363 2.76 11.56 14.56
N ILE A 364 2.48 10.37 15.07
CA ILE A 364 2.13 10.18 16.48
C ILE A 364 3.26 10.69 17.39
N LEU A 365 4.50 10.33 17.07
CA LEU A 365 5.68 10.82 17.80
C LEU A 365 5.82 12.34 17.70
N ASP A 366 5.64 12.91 16.52
CA ASP A 366 5.73 14.35 16.30
C ASP A 366 4.70 15.13 17.11
N VAL A 367 3.44 14.69 17.09
CA VAL A 367 2.38 15.32 17.88
C VAL A 367 2.69 15.20 19.38
N ASN A 368 3.13 14.04 19.84
CA ASN A 368 3.54 13.85 21.23
C ASN A 368 4.69 14.81 21.60
N HIS A 369 5.69 14.96 20.73
CA HIS A 369 6.79 15.91 20.93
C HIS A 369 6.30 17.36 20.99
N ALA A 370 5.39 17.74 20.11
CA ALA A 370 4.79 19.10 20.13
C ALA A 370 4.01 19.37 21.43
N LEU A 371 3.30 18.35 21.94
CA LEU A 371 2.56 18.45 23.19
C LEU A 371 3.49 18.57 24.42
N ASN A 372 4.68 18.01 24.34
CA ASN A 372 5.66 17.98 25.44
C ASN A 372 6.85 18.97 25.25
N ASP A 373 6.70 19.92 24.34
CA ASP A 373 7.69 20.96 24.05
C ASP A 373 9.09 20.41 23.70
N ALA A 374 9.14 19.31 22.96
CA ALA A 374 10.40 18.70 22.50
C ALA A 374 11.15 19.61 21.50
N PRO A 375 12.49 19.49 21.36
CA PRO A 375 13.24 20.25 20.36
C PRO A 375 12.75 20.01 18.93
N ASP A 376 12.70 21.06 18.11
CA ASP A 376 12.21 20.98 16.72
C ASP A 376 12.99 19.97 15.84
N THR A 377 14.24 19.66 16.19
CA THR A 377 15.05 18.65 15.49
C THR A 377 14.57 17.21 15.65
N ALA A 378 13.65 16.96 16.60
CA ALA A 378 13.06 15.63 16.82
C ALA A 378 11.91 15.30 15.87
N PHE A 379 11.53 16.22 14.97
CA PHE A 379 10.31 16.09 14.14
C PHE A 379 10.61 15.52 12.76
N HIS A 380 9.71 14.68 12.28
CA HIS A 380 9.77 14.06 10.95
C HIS A 380 8.78 14.71 9.97
N PHE A 381 7.53 14.91 10.37
CA PHE A 381 6.46 15.45 9.52
C PHE A 381 5.99 16.84 9.90
N LEU A 382 6.19 17.27 11.11
CA LEU A 382 5.75 18.59 11.56
C LEU A 382 6.92 19.59 11.51
N THR A 383 6.68 20.72 10.86
CA THR A 383 7.61 21.85 10.82
C THR A 383 6.97 23.04 11.51
N ARG A 384 7.66 23.60 12.52
CA ARG A 384 7.15 24.79 13.21
C ARG A 384 7.11 25.99 12.29
N MET A 385 5.97 26.70 12.25
CA MET A 385 5.89 28.00 11.58
C MET A 385 6.62 29.05 12.40
N LYS A 386 7.40 29.88 11.71
CA LYS A 386 8.24 30.92 12.32
C LYS A 386 7.67 32.32 12.13
#